data_05840a068b951529de9dcb6b916e6764
#
_entry.id   05840a068b951529de9dcb6b916e6764
#
_cell.length_a   1.000
_cell.length_b   1.000
_cell.length_c   1.000
_cell.angle_alpha   90.00
_cell.angle_beta   90.00
_cell.angle_gamma   90.00
#
_symmetry.space_group_name_H-M   'P 1'
#
loop_
_entity.id
_entity.type
_entity.pdbx_description
1 polymer ?
#
loop_
_entity_poly.entity_id
_entity_poly.type
_entity_poly.pdbx_seq_one_letter_code
_entity_poly.pdbx_strand_id
1 'polypeptide(L)'
;MERPNGYLTLGTRRGAPRAHIGAYAPLVKQITAFVDPARGAQLGLPLDNALLVSTGEFTPSAVRGRLLKTLHGTATVQTLALEFDVDVPQTAVLSGSSVAAAAGSFTYVPHANGTVTPDPAWVRAYIRTEPVPILGDVTCNKALFPQLRAALGEVVQRGLAGQIHADQYGGCYVPRYIDHRPNEGLSLHSWGIAIDLNVPENQRGTVGQMNRQVVAIFEKWGFAWGGLWQYTDPMHFEMNAVVRPG
;
A
#
# COMPACT_ATOMS: atom_id res chain seq x y z
N MET A 1 4.68 2.07 14.64
CA MET A 1 4.04 3.34 15.06
C MET A 1 4.18 3.44 16.58
N GLU A 2 5.03 4.32 17.08
CA GLU A 2 5.00 4.65 18.51
C GLU A 2 3.61 5.19 18.83
N ARG A 3 3.01 4.67 19.90
CA ARG A 3 1.72 5.21 20.38
C ARG A 3 1.99 6.61 20.91
N PRO A 4 1.35 7.63 20.38
CA PRO A 4 1.53 8.97 20.92
C PRO A 4 1.00 9.03 22.36
N ASN A 5 1.89 9.26 23.33
CA ASN A 5 1.53 9.41 24.75
C ASN A 5 1.26 10.88 25.08
N GLY A 6 0.47 11.57 24.26
CA GLY A 6 0.22 12.97 24.41
C GLY A 6 -1.25 13.33 24.60
N TYR A 7 -1.48 14.50 25.19
CA TYR A 7 -2.79 15.14 25.25
C TYR A 7 -2.73 16.46 24.50
N LEU A 8 -3.72 16.72 23.67
CA LEU A 8 -3.94 17.99 23.02
C LEU A 8 -5.01 18.78 23.77
N THR A 9 -4.75 20.04 24.12
CA THR A 9 -5.76 20.93 24.66
C THR A 9 -6.55 21.54 23.51
N LEU A 10 -7.87 21.32 23.47
CA LEU A 10 -8.74 21.77 22.39
C LEU A 10 -9.30 23.13 22.74
N GLY A 11 -8.63 24.20 22.29
CA GLY A 11 -9.01 25.57 22.49
C GLY A 11 -8.00 26.37 23.33
N THR A 12 -8.20 27.69 23.40
CA THR A 12 -7.30 28.65 24.08
C THR A 12 -7.85 29.12 25.42
N ARG A 13 -9.05 28.73 25.80
CA ARG A 13 -9.67 29.17 27.07
C ARG A 13 -9.10 28.37 28.25
N ARG A 14 -8.97 29.05 29.40
CA ARG A 14 -8.59 28.38 30.66
C ARG A 14 -9.62 27.30 31.00
N GLY A 15 -9.18 26.06 31.20
CA GLY A 15 -10.06 24.92 31.40
C GLY A 15 -10.54 24.21 30.10
N ALA A 16 -9.98 24.56 28.95
CA ALA A 16 -10.29 23.88 27.70
C ALA A 16 -10.08 22.35 27.82
N PRO A 17 -10.97 21.54 27.23
CA PRO A 17 -10.91 20.09 27.35
C PRO A 17 -9.63 19.54 26.70
N ARG A 18 -9.11 18.48 27.31
CA ARG A 18 -7.96 17.75 26.79
C ARG A 18 -8.43 16.49 26.09
N ALA A 19 -7.89 16.23 24.92
CA ALA A 19 -8.09 14.97 24.18
C ALA A 19 -6.80 14.17 24.16
N HIS A 20 -6.90 12.86 24.36
CA HIS A 20 -5.77 11.96 24.17
C HIS A 20 -5.48 11.80 22.68
N ILE A 21 -4.21 11.89 22.30
CA ILE A 21 -3.81 11.67 20.92
C ILE A 21 -3.85 10.17 20.66
N GLY A 22 -4.85 9.70 19.93
CA GLY A 22 -5.03 8.28 19.59
C GLY A 22 -4.17 7.81 18.41
N ALA A 23 -3.91 8.72 17.46
CA ALA A 23 -3.06 8.45 16.30
C ALA A 23 -2.60 9.75 15.65
N TYR A 24 -1.52 9.67 14.86
CA TYR A 24 -1.16 10.71 13.90
C TYR A 24 -1.63 10.29 12.51
N ALA A 25 -2.25 11.20 11.78
CA ALA A 25 -2.63 11.02 10.39
C ALA A 25 -2.09 12.18 9.55
N PRO A 26 -1.83 11.98 8.26
CA PRO A 26 -1.55 13.10 7.36
C PRO A 26 -2.72 14.08 7.41
N LEU A 27 -2.43 15.34 7.69
CA LEU A 27 -3.46 16.37 7.76
C LEU A 27 -3.87 16.76 6.33
N VAL A 28 -5.17 16.78 6.10
CA VAL A 28 -5.72 17.45 4.93
C VAL A 28 -5.55 18.96 5.16
N LYS A 29 -5.07 19.67 4.15
CA LYS A 29 -4.87 21.13 4.22
C LYS A 29 -6.12 21.82 4.78
N GLN A 30 -5.96 22.65 5.83
CA GLN A 30 -7.03 23.35 6.56
C GLN A 30 -7.86 22.49 7.55
N ILE A 31 -7.59 21.21 7.70
CA ILE A 31 -8.14 20.41 8.80
C ILE A 31 -7.04 20.21 9.83
N THR A 32 -7.25 20.72 11.04
CA THR A 32 -6.25 20.66 12.12
C THR A 32 -6.42 19.44 13.02
N ALA A 33 -7.59 18.86 13.07
CA ALA A 33 -7.86 17.65 13.83
C ALA A 33 -9.16 16.98 13.38
N PHE A 34 -9.23 15.66 13.60
CA PHE A 34 -10.47 14.91 13.55
C PHE A 34 -10.87 14.53 14.98
N VAL A 35 -12.14 14.71 15.32
CA VAL A 35 -12.71 14.28 16.60
C VAL A 35 -13.91 13.37 16.34
N ASP A 36 -14.10 12.36 17.20
CA ASP A 36 -15.30 11.53 17.11
C ASP A 36 -16.57 12.36 17.42
N PRO A 37 -17.76 11.91 16.94
CA PRO A 37 -19.02 12.64 17.09
C PRO A 37 -19.37 12.97 18.53
N ALA A 38 -19.12 12.03 19.49
CA ALA A 38 -19.42 12.24 20.90
C ALA A 38 -18.54 13.35 21.48
N ARG A 39 -17.27 13.39 21.07
CA ARG A 39 -16.35 14.43 21.50
C ARG A 39 -16.68 15.77 20.84
N GLY A 40 -17.09 15.76 19.58
CA GLY A 40 -17.60 16.96 18.89
C GLY A 40 -18.76 17.60 19.65
N ALA A 41 -19.75 16.82 20.08
CA ALA A 41 -20.87 17.27 20.86
C ALA A 41 -20.45 17.89 22.21
N GLN A 42 -19.50 17.27 22.94
CA GLN A 42 -18.94 17.81 24.19
C GLN A 42 -18.24 19.17 24.00
N LEU A 43 -17.70 19.42 22.81
CA LEU A 43 -17.04 20.66 22.44
C LEU A 43 -18.01 21.71 21.91
N GLY A 44 -19.30 21.39 21.82
CA GLY A 44 -20.32 22.27 21.24
C GLY A 44 -20.15 22.49 19.74
N LEU A 45 -19.48 21.56 19.04
CA LEU A 45 -19.34 21.61 17.59
C LEU A 45 -20.66 21.12 16.96
N PRO A 46 -21.17 21.79 15.91
CA PRO A 46 -22.34 21.32 15.20
C PRO A 46 -21.99 19.98 14.55
N LEU A 47 -22.85 18.97 14.76
CA LEU A 47 -22.75 17.69 14.09
C LEU A 47 -23.20 17.83 12.62
N ASP A 48 -22.64 17.01 11.76
CA ASP A 48 -23.00 16.92 10.34
C ASP A 48 -22.86 18.23 9.56
N ASN A 49 -21.91 19.09 9.97
CA ASN A 49 -21.68 20.37 9.31
C ASN A 49 -20.71 20.29 8.13
N ALA A 50 -20.09 19.14 7.90
CA ALA A 50 -19.20 18.88 6.78
C ALA A 50 -19.38 17.47 6.22
N LEU A 51 -19.32 17.34 4.91
CA LEU A 51 -19.33 16.08 4.18
C LEU A 51 -18.03 15.93 3.40
N LEU A 52 -17.34 14.80 3.58
CA LEU A 52 -16.20 14.44 2.76
C LEU A 52 -16.68 13.62 1.57
N VAL A 53 -16.45 14.13 0.36
CA VAL A 53 -16.85 13.47 -0.89
C VAL A 53 -15.62 12.95 -1.60
N SER A 54 -15.56 11.63 -1.80
CA SER A 54 -14.54 11.01 -2.66
C SER A 54 -14.90 11.28 -4.13
N THR A 55 -13.91 11.69 -4.91
CA THR A 55 -14.12 12.02 -6.32
C THR A 55 -14.08 10.80 -7.24
N GLY A 56 -13.58 9.65 -6.75
CA GLY A 56 -13.44 8.44 -7.53
C GLY A 56 -12.64 8.68 -8.83
N GLU A 57 -13.22 8.28 -9.96
CA GLU A 57 -12.61 8.47 -11.29
C GLU A 57 -12.73 9.90 -11.83
N PHE A 58 -13.51 10.78 -11.18
CA PHE A 58 -13.71 12.15 -11.65
C PHE A 58 -12.63 13.09 -11.10
N THR A 59 -12.26 14.09 -11.90
CA THR A 59 -11.36 15.12 -11.41
C THR A 59 -12.00 15.93 -10.27
N PRO A 60 -11.25 16.31 -9.24
CA PRO A 60 -11.77 17.11 -8.13
C PRO A 60 -12.46 18.41 -8.58
N SER A 61 -11.96 19.05 -9.63
CA SER A 61 -12.56 20.25 -10.23
C SER A 61 -13.93 19.99 -10.85
N ALA A 62 -14.10 18.86 -11.55
CA ALA A 62 -15.39 18.48 -12.14
C ALA A 62 -16.44 18.19 -11.06
N VAL A 63 -16.05 17.46 -10.00
CA VAL A 63 -16.94 17.17 -8.87
C VAL A 63 -17.30 18.46 -8.13
N ARG A 64 -16.32 19.32 -7.85
CA ARG A 64 -16.54 20.63 -7.24
C ARG A 64 -17.53 21.47 -8.05
N GLY A 65 -17.35 21.52 -9.38
CA GLY A 65 -18.26 22.27 -10.26
C GLY A 65 -19.70 21.77 -10.22
N ARG A 66 -19.92 20.45 -10.16
CA ARG A 66 -21.23 19.83 -9.99
C ARG A 66 -21.86 20.14 -8.65
N LEU A 67 -21.08 19.99 -7.56
CA LEU A 67 -21.56 20.29 -6.19
C LEU A 67 -21.95 21.75 -6.01
N LEU A 68 -21.16 22.69 -6.52
CA LEU A 68 -21.50 24.13 -6.47
C LEU A 68 -22.81 24.43 -7.20
N LYS A 69 -23.07 23.81 -8.34
CA LYS A 69 -24.34 23.94 -9.06
C LYS A 69 -25.52 23.37 -8.27
N THR A 70 -25.34 22.20 -7.63
CA THR A 70 -26.39 21.53 -6.88
C THR A 70 -26.74 22.25 -5.58
N LEU A 71 -25.71 22.76 -4.89
CA LEU A 71 -25.86 23.36 -3.56
C LEU A 71 -26.31 24.83 -3.59
N HIS A 72 -26.31 25.47 -4.75
CA HIS A 72 -26.81 26.84 -4.95
C HIS A 72 -26.34 27.86 -3.88
N GLY A 73 -25.12 27.72 -3.39
CA GLY A 73 -24.58 28.60 -2.36
C GLY A 73 -24.97 28.28 -0.91
N THR A 74 -25.71 27.19 -0.67
CA THR A 74 -26.08 26.76 0.69
C THR A 74 -24.93 26.14 1.47
N ALA A 75 -23.83 25.78 0.79
CA ALA A 75 -22.63 25.25 1.41
C ALA A 75 -21.35 25.72 0.68
N THR A 76 -20.25 25.77 1.40
CA THR A 76 -18.93 26.00 0.81
C THR A 76 -18.34 24.68 0.33
N VAL A 77 -17.93 24.61 -0.94
CA VAL A 77 -17.24 23.44 -1.50
C VAL A 77 -15.77 23.75 -1.63
N GLN A 78 -14.95 23.04 -0.84
CA GLN A 78 -13.49 23.13 -0.91
C GLN A 78 -12.95 21.87 -1.57
N THR A 79 -12.00 22.03 -2.48
CA THR A 79 -11.21 20.90 -2.97
C THR A 79 -10.11 20.66 -1.94
N LEU A 80 -10.21 19.54 -1.26
CA LEU A 80 -9.10 19.04 -0.45
C LEU A 80 -8.13 18.37 -1.41
N ALA A 81 -7.24 19.13 -2.02
CA ALA A 81 -6.09 18.55 -2.67
C ALA A 81 -5.22 17.98 -1.55
N LEU A 82 -5.05 16.67 -1.52
CA LEU A 82 -3.83 16.09 -0.98
C LEU A 82 -2.73 16.63 -1.90
N GLU A 83 -2.11 17.73 -1.53
CA GLU A 83 -0.85 18.13 -2.13
C GLU A 83 0.11 17.02 -1.72
N PHE A 84 0.31 16.12 -2.64
CA PHE A 84 1.33 15.13 -2.54
C PHE A 84 2.64 15.90 -2.72
N ASP A 85 3.38 16.10 -1.63
CA ASP A 85 4.69 16.73 -1.70
C ASP A 85 5.64 15.80 -2.45
N VAL A 86 5.66 15.92 -3.78
CA VAL A 86 6.68 15.30 -4.62
C VAL A 86 8.03 15.86 -4.18
N ASP A 87 9.04 14.99 -4.20
CA ASP A 87 10.43 15.31 -3.81
C ASP A 87 10.67 15.61 -2.32
N VAL A 88 9.66 15.45 -1.45
CA VAL A 88 9.85 15.49 0.00
C VAL A 88 10.02 14.07 0.56
N PRO A 89 11.08 13.77 1.32
CA PRO A 89 11.29 12.45 1.89
C PRO A 89 10.14 12.01 2.79
N GLN A 90 9.63 10.79 2.56
CA GLN A 90 8.57 10.15 3.31
C GLN A 90 9.06 8.85 3.93
N THR A 91 8.33 8.29 4.90
CA THR A 91 8.69 7.03 5.55
C THR A 91 7.70 5.93 5.20
N ALA A 92 8.21 4.84 4.66
CA ALA A 92 7.48 3.62 4.35
C ALA A 92 7.58 2.63 5.51
N VAL A 93 6.44 2.27 6.11
CA VAL A 93 6.36 1.31 7.22
C VAL A 93 5.26 0.32 6.91
N LEU A 94 5.58 -0.97 6.99
CA LEU A 94 4.59 -2.03 6.98
C LEU A 94 4.00 -2.19 8.39
N SER A 95 2.68 -2.34 8.50
CA SER A 95 2.03 -2.55 9.79
C SER A 95 2.16 -4.00 10.26
N GLY A 96 2.58 -4.14 11.47
CA GLY A 96 2.53 -5.22 12.44
C GLY A 96 2.52 -6.67 11.94
N SER A 97 3.67 -7.26 11.61
CA SER A 97 3.83 -8.71 11.52
C SER A 97 5.31 -9.09 11.42
N SER A 98 5.61 -10.40 11.40
CA SER A 98 6.95 -10.93 11.09
C SER A 98 7.46 -10.45 9.72
N VAL A 99 6.57 -10.20 8.77
CA VAL A 99 6.89 -9.66 7.45
C VAL A 99 7.44 -8.25 7.55
N ALA A 100 6.81 -7.36 8.32
CA ALA A 100 7.29 -5.99 8.54
C ALA A 100 8.70 -5.96 9.15
N ALA A 101 8.95 -6.82 10.14
CA ALA A 101 10.26 -6.96 10.77
C ALA A 101 11.33 -7.49 9.79
N ALA A 102 10.96 -8.41 8.90
CA ALA A 102 11.87 -9.00 7.92
C ALA A 102 12.18 -8.06 6.74
N ALA A 103 11.18 -7.34 6.24
CA ALA A 103 11.30 -6.45 5.08
C ALA A 103 11.94 -5.09 5.43
N GLY A 104 11.83 -4.67 6.70
CA GLY A 104 12.33 -3.38 7.18
C GLY A 104 11.48 -2.20 6.74
N SER A 105 11.79 -1.03 7.30
CA SER A 105 11.21 0.27 6.93
C SER A 105 12.25 1.13 6.23
N PHE A 106 11.82 2.05 5.38
CA PHE A 106 12.71 2.96 4.67
C PHE A 106 12.11 4.34 4.48
N THR A 107 12.97 5.33 4.32
CA THR A 107 12.57 6.62 3.77
C THR A 107 12.64 6.58 2.23
N TYR A 108 11.80 7.35 1.58
CA TYR A 108 11.75 7.42 0.12
C TYR A 108 11.38 8.82 -0.36
N VAL A 109 11.74 9.13 -1.58
CA VAL A 109 11.34 10.35 -2.29
C VAL A 109 10.28 9.96 -3.34
N PRO A 110 9.06 10.51 -3.27
CA PRO A 110 8.03 10.27 -4.28
C PRO A 110 8.25 11.12 -5.52
N HIS A 111 7.80 10.61 -6.67
CA HIS A 111 7.87 11.31 -7.97
C HIS A 111 6.48 11.50 -8.57
N ALA A 112 6.34 12.53 -9.40
CA ALA A 112 5.06 12.90 -10.04
C ALA A 112 4.46 11.79 -10.93
N ASN A 113 5.29 10.87 -11.44
CA ASN A 113 4.86 9.73 -12.24
C ASN A 113 4.41 8.52 -11.42
N GLY A 114 4.31 8.66 -10.10
CA GLY A 114 3.90 7.60 -9.19
C GLY A 114 4.98 6.56 -8.86
N THR A 115 6.22 6.76 -9.31
CA THR A 115 7.37 6.00 -8.83
C THR A 115 7.93 6.60 -7.55
N VAL A 116 8.77 5.85 -6.84
CA VAL A 116 9.46 6.36 -5.65
C VAL A 116 10.94 5.95 -5.69
N THR A 117 11.79 6.75 -5.06
CA THR A 117 13.20 6.42 -4.82
C THR A 117 13.42 6.11 -3.36
N PRO A 118 13.55 4.82 -2.96
CA PRO A 118 13.88 4.42 -1.60
C PRO A 118 15.31 4.83 -1.21
N ASP A 119 15.52 4.99 0.10
CA ASP A 119 16.85 5.27 0.67
C ASP A 119 17.89 4.24 0.17
N PRO A 120 18.98 4.68 -0.46
CA PRO A 120 20.03 3.80 -0.96
C PRO A 120 20.68 2.91 0.12
N ALA A 121 20.71 3.35 1.37
CA ALA A 121 21.24 2.53 2.46
C ALA A 121 20.35 1.34 2.77
N TRP A 122 19.02 1.55 2.79
CA TRP A 122 18.06 0.47 2.92
C TRP A 122 18.12 -0.48 1.71
N VAL A 123 18.16 0.06 0.48
CA VAL A 123 18.28 -0.76 -0.75
C VAL A 123 19.50 -1.69 -0.66
N ARG A 124 20.68 -1.14 -0.33
CA ARG A 124 21.91 -1.94 -0.14
C ARG A 124 21.78 -2.99 0.97
N ALA A 125 21.01 -2.72 2.01
CA ALA A 125 20.85 -3.64 3.14
C ALA A 125 19.85 -4.77 2.88
N TYR A 126 18.81 -4.51 2.09
CA TYR A 126 17.66 -5.41 1.96
C TYR A 126 17.46 -5.98 0.56
N ILE A 127 17.78 -5.26 -0.51
CA ILE A 127 17.52 -5.70 -1.88
C ILE A 127 18.73 -6.46 -2.43
N ARG A 128 18.44 -7.60 -3.06
CA ARG A 128 19.44 -8.48 -3.69
C ARG A 128 18.93 -8.94 -5.05
N THR A 129 19.87 -9.22 -5.93
CA THR A 129 19.60 -9.99 -7.17
C THR A 129 20.19 -11.36 -6.97
N GLU A 130 19.36 -12.40 -7.04
CA GLU A 130 19.76 -13.76 -6.80
C GLU A 130 19.02 -14.72 -7.73
N PRO A 131 19.65 -15.85 -8.12
CA PRO A 131 19.00 -16.86 -8.95
C PRO A 131 17.95 -17.64 -8.16
N VAL A 132 16.83 -17.90 -8.83
CA VAL A 132 15.75 -18.75 -8.33
C VAL A 132 15.34 -19.75 -9.42
N PRO A 133 14.75 -20.91 -9.05
CA PRO A 133 14.26 -21.87 -10.03
C PRO A 133 13.30 -21.22 -11.03
N ILE A 134 13.28 -21.68 -12.27
CA ILE A 134 12.41 -21.27 -13.38
C ILE A 134 12.71 -19.86 -13.91
N LEU A 135 12.82 -18.86 -13.02
CA LEU A 135 12.88 -17.43 -13.40
C LEU A 135 14.30 -16.91 -13.65
N GLY A 136 15.35 -17.65 -13.20
CA GLY A 136 16.72 -17.13 -13.24
C GLY A 136 16.96 -16.03 -12.20
N ASP A 137 17.72 -15.01 -12.57
CA ASP A 137 18.04 -13.90 -11.66
C ASP A 137 16.85 -12.97 -11.45
N VAL A 138 16.43 -12.82 -10.20
CA VAL A 138 15.37 -11.89 -9.79
C VAL A 138 15.88 -10.92 -8.73
N THR A 139 15.38 -9.68 -8.77
CA THR A 139 15.73 -8.65 -7.78
C THR A 139 14.59 -8.49 -6.79
N CYS A 140 14.81 -8.91 -5.54
CA CYS A 140 13.81 -8.91 -4.47
C CYS A 140 14.44 -8.50 -3.13
N ASN A 141 13.61 -8.41 -2.08
CA ASN A 141 14.09 -8.33 -0.71
C ASN A 141 14.75 -9.66 -0.30
N LYS A 142 15.89 -9.58 0.36
CA LYS A 142 16.61 -10.78 0.85
C LYS A 142 15.73 -11.71 1.71
N ALA A 143 14.73 -11.15 2.40
CA ALA A 143 13.83 -11.92 3.24
C ALA A 143 12.87 -12.82 2.44
N LEU A 144 12.60 -12.49 1.16
CA LEU A 144 11.71 -13.25 0.30
C LEU A 144 12.36 -14.52 -0.26
N PHE A 145 13.66 -14.52 -0.51
CA PHE A 145 14.35 -15.59 -1.26
C PHE A 145 14.18 -17.00 -0.67
N PRO A 146 14.27 -17.21 0.66
CA PRO A 146 14.14 -18.57 1.20
C PRO A 146 12.82 -19.23 0.80
N GLN A 147 11.70 -18.54 1.02
CA GLN A 147 10.37 -19.07 0.70
C GLN A 147 10.05 -19.04 -0.79
N LEU A 148 10.58 -18.08 -1.55
CA LEU A 148 10.42 -18.03 -3.01
C LEU A 148 11.12 -19.20 -3.68
N ARG A 149 12.36 -19.52 -3.26
CA ARG A 149 13.08 -20.71 -3.75
C ARG A 149 12.38 -22.00 -3.39
N ALA A 150 11.83 -22.10 -2.19
CA ALA A 150 11.08 -23.27 -1.75
C ALA A 150 9.80 -23.45 -2.56
N ALA A 151 9.04 -22.39 -2.80
CA ALA A 151 7.83 -22.43 -3.62
C ALA A 151 8.14 -22.84 -5.06
N LEU A 152 9.07 -22.17 -5.72
CA LEU A 152 9.46 -22.48 -7.08
C LEU A 152 10.12 -23.89 -7.20
N GLY A 153 10.90 -24.28 -6.20
CA GLY A 153 11.46 -25.63 -6.12
C GLY A 153 10.37 -26.71 -6.02
N GLU A 154 9.33 -26.50 -5.22
CA GLU A 154 8.19 -27.41 -5.13
C GLU A 154 7.39 -27.44 -6.44
N VAL A 155 7.23 -26.31 -7.13
CA VAL A 155 6.63 -26.25 -8.48
C VAL A 155 7.40 -27.14 -9.45
N VAL A 156 8.74 -27.07 -9.44
CA VAL A 156 9.60 -27.94 -10.28
C VAL A 156 9.44 -29.41 -9.89
N GLN A 157 9.52 -29.73 -8.58
CA GLN A 157 9.40 -31.08 -8.07
C GLN A 157 8.07 -31.75 -8.44
N ARG A 158 6.98 -30.96 -8.52
CA ARG A 158 5.65 -31.46 -8.93
C ARG A 158 5.44 -31.50 -10.45
N GLY A 159 6.46 -31.21 -11.25
CA GLY A 159 6.35 -31.19 -12.71
C GLY A 159 5.53 -30.01 -13.27
N LEU A 160 5.36 -28.94 -12.49
CA LEU A 160 4.54 -27.80 -12.85
C LEU A 160 5.36 -26.60 -13.39
N ALA A 161 6.67 -26.79 -13.65
CA ALA A 161 7.55 -25.70 -14.09
C ALA A 161 7.03 -24.98 -15.35
N GLY A 162 6.45 -25.70 -16.31
CA GLY A 162 5.85 -25.13 -17.51
C GLY A 162 4.57 -24.31 -17.28
N GLN A 163 4.06 -24.23 -16.04
CA GLN A 163 2.95 -23.38 -15.68
C GLN A 163 3.39 -21.97 -15.25
N ILE A 164 4.68 -21.73 -15.15
CA ILE A 164 5.28 -20.42 -14.90
C ILE A 164 6.15 -20.06 -16.09
N HIS A 165 5.81 -18.98 -16.77
CA HIS A 165 6.48 -18.50 -17.96
C HIS A 165 7.52 -17.44 -17.58
N ALA A 166 8.80 -17.78 -17.64
CA ALA A 166 9.89 -16.91 -17.22
C ALA A 166 9.97 -15.60 -18.02
N ASP A 167 9.61 -15.65 -19.30
CA ASP A 167 9.54 -14.50 -20.21
C ASP A 167 8.35 -13.58 -19.95
N GLN A 168 7.43 -13.99 -19.09
CA GLN A 168 6.24 -13.23 -18.68
C GLN A 168 6.30 -12.77 -17.21
N TYR A 169 7.50 -12.75 -16.64
CA TYR A 169 7.75 -12.26 -15.29
C TYR A 169 7.63 -10.74 -15.23
N GLY A 170 6.74 -10.23 -14.35
CA GLY A 170 6.41 -8.81 -14.23
C GLY A 170 7.28 -8.01 -13.25
N GLY A 171 8.12 -8.70 -12.47
CA GLY A 171 9.03 -8.04 -11.53
C GLY A 171 8.74 -8.37 -10.07
N CYS A 172 9.73 -8.05 -9.21
CA CYS A 172 9.61 -8.18 -7.76
C CYS A 172 9.93 -6.85 -7.07
N TYR A 173 11.12 -6.30 -7.22
CA TYR A 173 11.45 -4.99 -6.68
C TYR A 173 11.17 -3.89 -7.71
N VAL A 174 10.01 -3.25 -7.58
CA VAL A 174 9.55 -2.17 -8.46
C VAL A 174 8.97 -1.03 -7.60
N PRO A 175 9.81 -0.08 -7.15
CA PRO A 175 9.39 0.97 -6.21
C PRO A 175 8.38 1.94 -6.83
N ARG A 176 7.12 1.83 -6.41
CA ARG A 176 6.02 2.65 -6.92
C ARG A 176 4.82 2.64 -5.98
N TYR A 177 3.92 3.57 -6.18
CA TYR A 177 2.58 3.49 -5.63
C TYR A 177 1.74 2.45 -6.36
N ILE A 178 0.71 1.92 -5.72
CA ILE A 178 -0.29 1.06 -6.35
C ILE A 178 -0.88 1.84 -7.53
N ASP A 179 -0.92 1.21 -8.71
CA ASP A 179 -1.37 1.83 -9.97
C ASP A 179 -0.69 3.17 -10.32
N HIS A 180 0.51 3.41 -9.80
CA HIS A 180 1.20 4.70 -9.91
C HIS A 180 0.39 5.88 -9.35
N ARG A 181 -0.54 5.62 -8.40
CA ARG A 181 -1.41 6.61 -7.78
C ARG A 181 -0.98 6.86 -6.33
N PRO A 182 -0.46 8.03 -6.00
CA PRO A 182 0.01 8.33 -4.65
C PRO A 182 -1.01 8.16 -3.52
N ASN A 183 -2.29 8.31 -3.83
CA ASN A 183 -3.39 8.15 -2.89
C ASN A 183 -3.73 6.68 -2.55
N GLU A 184 -3.21 5.72 -3.32
CA GLU A 184 -3.45 4.28 -3.10
C GLU A 184 -2.42 3.64 -2.15
N GLY A 185 -1.41 4.39 -1.73
CA GLY A 185 -0.32 3.87 -0.92
C GLY A 185 0.78 3.17 -1.73
N LEU A 186 1.86 2.77 -1.05
CA LEU A 186 2.96 2.07 -1.70
C LEU A 186 2.59 0.62 -2.00
N SER A 187 2.92 0.17 -3.22
CA SER A 187 2.86 -1.24 -3.58
C SER A 187 3.90 -2.05 -2.79
N LEU A 188 3.60 -3.30 -2.43
CA LEU A 188 4.56 -4.20 -1.76
C LEU A 188 5.77 -4.55 -2.65
N HIS A 189 5.67 -4.32 -3.96
CA HIS A 189 6.83 -4.31 -4.84
C HIS A 189 7.88 -3.27 -4.44
N SER A 190 7.50 -2.20 -3.75
CA SER A 190 8.45 -1.19 -3.25
C SER A 190 9.36 -1.73 -2.14
N TRP A 191 8.90 -2.74 -1.40
CA TRP A 191 9.72 -3.49 -0.44
C TRP A 191 10.42 -4.70 -1.08
N GLY A 192 10.08 -5.06 -2.33
CA GLY A 192 10.57 -6.27 -2.99
C GLY A 192 10.06 -7.56 -2.35
N ILE A 193 8.86 -7.54 -1.79
CA ILE A 193 8.19 -8.68 -1.14
C ILE A 193 6.92 -9.13 -1.87
N ALA A 194 6.72 -8.68 -3.08
CA ALA A 194 5.70 -9.13 -4.01
C ALA A 194 6.34 -9.51 -5.34
N ILE A 195 5.69 -10.39 -6.09
CA ILE A 195 6.16 -10.89 -7.37
C ILE A 195 4.97 -11.08 -8.33
N ASP A 196 5.14 -10.63 -9.58
CA ASP A 196 4.15 -10.78 -10.63
C ASP A 196 4.58 -11.86 -11.62
N LEU A 197 3.71 -12.85 -11.84
CA LEU A 197 3.96 -14.02 -12.70
C LEU A 197 2.91 -14.12 -13.82
N ASN A 198 3.32 -14.61 -14.99
CA ASN A 198 2.44 -14.86 -16.15
C ASN A 198 1.55 -13.65 -16.47
N VAL A 199 2.16 -12.48 -16.55
CA VAL A 199 1.48 -11.17 -16.63
C VAL A 199 0.44 -11.07 -17.75
N PRO A 200 0.68 -11.52 -19.00
CA PRO A 200 -0.25 -11.32 -20.10
C PRO A 200 -1.64 -11.93 -19.86
N GLU A 201 -1.72 -13.14 -19.30
CA GLU A 201 -2.98 -13.84 -19.06
C GLU A 201 -3.62 -13.55 -17.70
N ASN A 202 -2.93 -12.75 -16.86
CA ASN A 202 -3.31 -12.54 -15.46
C ASN A 202 -3.42 -11.06 -15.10
N GLN A 203 -3.94 -10.26 -16.02
CA GLN A 203 -4.07 -8.82 -15.83
C GLN A 203 -4.97 -8.47 -14.64
N ARG A 204 -4.62 -7.40 -13.94
CA ARG A 204 -5.42 -6.87 -12.83
C ARG A 204 -6.85 -6.56 -13.26
N GLY A 205 -7.84 -6.89 -12.41
CA GLY A 205 -9.26 -6.75 -12.70
C GLY A 205 -9.86 -7.88 -13.54
N THR A 206 -9.08 -8.92 -13.86
CA THR A 206 -9.57 -10.11 -14.58
C THR A 206 -9.65 -11.33 -13.65
N VAL A 207 -10.31 -12.40 -14.12
CA VAL A 207 -10.32 -13.68 -13.38
C VAL A 207 -8.93 -14.34 -13.41
N GLY A 208 -8.15 -14.09 -14.47
CA GLY A 208 -6.84 -14.67 -14.71
C GLY A 208 -6.87 -16.16 -15.03
N GLN A 209 -5.70 -16.67 -15.45
CA GLN A 209 -5.50 -18.07 -15.85
C GLN A 209 -4.41 -18.76 -15.02
N MET A 210 -4.04 -18.18 -13.87
CA MET A 210 -3.01 -18.76 -12.99
C MET A 210 -3.38 -20.18 -12.58
N ASN A 211 -2.46 -21.13 -12.76
CA ASN A 211 -2.66 -22.51 -12.38
C ASN A 211 -2.90 -22.64 -10.88
N ARG A 212 -4.02 -23.25 -10.47
CA ARG A 212 -4.43 -23.34 -9.06
C ARG A 212 -3.52 -24.20 -8.18
N GLN A 213 -2.81 -25.17 -8.77
CA GLN A 213 -1.81 -25.94 -8.04
C GLN A 213 -0.57 -25.09 -7.74
N VAL A 214 -0.17 -24.21 -8.68
CA VAL A 214 0.90 -23.23 -8.43
C VAL A 214 0.47 -22.25 -7.33
N VAL A 215 -0.75 -21.73 -7.39
CA VAL A 215 -1.31 -20.87 -6.33
C VAL A 215 -1.23 -21.55 -4.97
N ALA A 216 -1.73 -22.79 -4.84
CA ALA A 216 -1.71 -23.54 -3.58
C ALA A 216 -0.29 -23.78 -3.04
N ILE A 217 0.69 -23.98 -3.92
CA ILE A 217 2.10 -24.11 -3.52
C ILE A 217 2.61 -22.78 -2.94
N PHE A 218 2.35 -21.67 -3.61
CA PHE A 218 2.78 -20.35 -3.13
C PHE A 218 2.10 -20.00 -1.79
N GLU A 219 0.80 -20.25 -1.64
CA GLU A 219 0.07 -20.04 -0.38
C GLU A 219 0.65 -20.89 0.75
N LYS A 220 0.97 -22.17 0.51
CA LYS A 220 1.68 -23.05 1.46
C LYS A 220 3.01 -22.44 1.92
N TRP A 221 3.72 -21.75 1.04
CA TRP A 221 4.99 -21.10 1.34
C TRP A 221 4.82 -19.65 1.81
N GLY A 222 3.62 -19.28 2.30
CA GLY A 222 3.37 -18.01 2.99
C GLY A 222 3.11 -16.83 2.09
N PHE A 223 2.79 -17.05 0.82
CA PHE A 223 2.32 -16.00 -0.06
C PHE A 223 0.80 -15.84 0.00
N ALA A 224 0.31 -14.62 -0.15
CA ALA A 224 -1.08 -14.37 -0.52
C ALA A 224 -1.17 -14.18 -2.02
N TRP A 225 -2.28 -14.63 -2.63
CA TRP A 225 -2.52 -14.48 -4.05
C TRP A 225 -3.61 -13.45 -4.34
N GLY A 226 -3.30 -12.48 -5.18
CA GLY A 226 -4.19 -11.36 -5.52
C GLY A 226 -5.42 -11.74 -6.36
N GLY A 227 -5.45 -12.95 -6.92
CA GLY A 227 -6.62 -13.45 -7.67
C GLY A 227 -7.88 -13.70 -6.83
N LEU A 228 -7.78 -13.66 -5.49
CA LEU A 228 -8.92 -13.75 -4.56
C LEU A 228 -9.39 -12.40 -4.00
N TRP A 229 -8.74 -11.31 -4.37
CA TRP A 229 -9.13 -9.98 -3.88
C TRP A 229 -10.43 -9.50 -4.50
N GLN A 230 -11.11 -8.55 -3.84
CA GLN A 230 -12.34 -7.95 -4.37
C GLN A 230 -12.11 -7.30 -5.74
N TYR A 231 -10.98 -6.61 -5.90
CA TYR A 231 -10.46 -6.20 -7.21
C TYR A 231 -9.25 -7.08 -7.51
N THR A 232 -9.47 -8.07 -8.34
CA THR A 232 -8.54 -9.16 -8.58
C THR A 232 -7.21 -8.70 -9.18
N ASP A 233 -6.13 -9.34 -8.76
CA ASP A 233 -4.79 -9.17 -9.35
C ASP A 233 -4.11 -10.53 -9.51
N PRO A 234 -4.52 -11.33 -10.51
CA PRO A 234 -4.16 -12.74 -10.58
C PRO A 234 -2.67 -13.00 -10.87
N MET A 235 -1.92 -12.02 -11.40
CA MET A 235 -0.47 -12.14 -11.57
C MET A 235 0.27 -12.02 -10.23
N HIS A 236 -0.33 -11.35 -9.24
CA HIS A 236 0.32 -10.87 -8.04
C HIS A 236 0.34 -11.90 -6.91
N PHE A 237 1.54 -12.17 -6.40
CA PHE A 237 1.78 -12.93 -5.17
C PHE A 237 2.59 -12.07 -4.21
N GLU A 238 2.15 -11.96 -2.95
CA GLU A 238 2.83 -11.15 -1.95
C GLU A 238 3.15 -11.94 -0.69
N MET A 239 4.24 -11.61 -0.03
CA MET A 239 4.66 -12.22 1.21
C MET A 239 3.69 -11.86 2.34
N ASN A 240 2.83 -12.80 2.74
CA ASN A 240 1.84 -12.64 3.80
C ASN A 240 2.34 -13.16 5.16
N ALA A 241 3.22 -14.14 5.14
CA ALA A 241 3.86 -14.68 6.33
C ALA A 241 5.31 -15.06 6.04
N VAL A 242 6.18 -15.00 7.05
CA VAL A 242 7.54 -15.51 6.96
C VAL A 242 7.52 -17.02 7.21
N VAL A 243 7.79 -17.79 6.17
CA VAL A 243 7.94 -19.25 6.23
C VAL A 243 9.40 -19.60 6.02
N ARG A 244 9.98 -20.35 6.97
CA ARG A 244 11.35 -20.83 6.84
C ARG A 244 11.31 -22.27 6.33
N PRO A 245 11.97 -22.55 5.18
CA PRO A 245 12.20 -23.93 4.78
C PRO A 245 12.99 -24.66 5.86
N GLY A 246 12.54 -25.85 6.24
CA GLY A 246 13.25 -26.72 7.19
C GLY A 246 14.52 -27.30 6.58
#